data_77a04c0b285534d758e6867b49b1462d
#
_entry.id   77a04c0b285534d758e6867b49b1462d
#
_cell.length_a   1.000
_cell.length_b   1.000
_cell.length_c   1.000
_cell.angle_alpha   90.00
_cell.angle_beta   90.00
_cell.angle_gamma   90.00
#
_symmetry.space_group_name_H-M   'P 1'
#
loop_
_entity.id
_entity.type
_entity.pdbx_description
1 polymer ?
#
loop_
_entity_poly.entity_id
_entity_poly.type
_entity_poly.pdbx_seq_one_letter_code
_entity_poly.pdbx_strand_id
1 'polypeptide(L)'
;MDGDDFHGCKVALFFGDRLLAHLRDHSPGIAYPGHWDLPGGGREGAETPEETLARELEEEFGLEWSRATELWRVRSPAVHQPDAHVWFFVARMAEAEVANILFGDEGDGWALMPLGRFLSLDRVVPSHAPRLRAWRAETGG
;
A
#
# COMPACT_ATOMS: atom_id res chain seq x y z
N MET A 1 -13.36 -19.03 -8.40
CA MET A 1 -13.11 -18.58 -8.27
C MET A 1 -13.14 -17.67 -8.19
N ASP A 2 -13.24 -17.42 -8.33
CA ASP A 2 -13.44 -16.67 -8.13
C ASP A 2 -13.08 -15.45 -7.77
N GLY A 3 -13.62 -14.82 -7.22
CA GLY A 3 -13.30 -13.54 -6.62
C GLY A 3 -11.86 -13.30 -6.29
N ASP A 4 -11.11 -14.30 -6.44
CA ASP A 4 -9.69 -14.28 -6.09
C ASP A 4 -8.77 -14.03 -7.28
N ASP A 5 -9.35 -13.59 -8.39
CA ASP A 5 -8.55 -13.23 -9.55
C ASP A 5 -8.10 -11.78 -9.39
N PHE A 6 -6.89 -11.60 -8.87
CA PHE A 6 -6.33 -10.27 -8.65
C PHE A 6 -4.86 -10.25 -9.02
N HIS A 7 -4.32 -9.07 -9.34
CA HIS A 7 -2.93 -8.89 -9.76
C HIS A 7 -2.00 -8.45 -8.65
N GLY A 8 -2.51 -7.79 -7.63
CA GLY A 8 -1.66 -7.33 -6.56
C GLY A 8 -2.45 -6.67 -5.44
N CYS A 9 -1.71 -6.22 -4.44
CA CYS A 9 -2.27 -5.59 -3.24
C CYS A 9 -1.48 -4.35 -2.87
N LYS A 10 -2.18 -3.37 -2.29
CA LYS A 10 -1.57 -2.20 -1.67
C LYS A 10 -2.22 -1.99 -0.31
N VAL A 11 -1.48 -1.37 0.60
CA VAL A 11 -2.02 -1.06 1.93
C VAL A 11 -1.67 0.36 2.34
N ALA A 12 -2.68 1.09 2.81
CA ALA A 12 -2.47 2.32 3.55
C ALA A 12 -2.30 1.91 5.01
N LEU A 13 -1.04 1.88 5.46
CA LEU A 13 -0.69 1.39 6.78
C LEU A 13 -0.38 2.57 7.70
N PHE A 14 -1.17 2.69 8.76
CA PHE A 14 -1.04 3.78 9.73
C PHE A 14 -0.35 3.30 11.00
N PHE A 15 0.55 4.15 11.50
CA PHE A 15 1.16 4.00 12.83
C PHE A 15 0.65 5.19 13.64
N GLY A 16 -0.37 4.95 14.47
CA GLY A 16 -1.10 6.05 15.06
C GLY A 16 -1.81 6.83 13.95
N ASP A 17 -1.51 8.12 13.82
CA ASP A 17 -2.12 8.98 12.79
C ASP A 17 -1.19 9.22 11.59
N ARG A 18 -0.07 8.50 11.49
CA ARG A 18 0.89 8.68 10.42
C ARG A 18 0.87 7.51 9.44
N LEU A 19 0.79 7.85 8.16
CA LEU A 19 0.76 6.89 7.06
C LEU A 19 2.17 6.58 6.58
N LEU A 20 2.44 5.30 6.35
CA LEU A 20 3.72 4.87 5.78
C LEU A 20 3.68 5.06 4.26
N ALA A 21 4.55 5.93 3.76
CA ALA A 21 4.65 6.20 2.34
C ALA A 21 5.99 5.69 1.81
N HIS A 22 5.98 5.18 0.59
CA HIS A 22 7.13 4.55 -0.08
C HIS A 22 7.48 5.36 -1.32
N LEU A 23 8.71 5.84 -1.41
CA LEU A 23 9.17 6.60 -2.57
C LEU A 23 9.72 5.64 -3.62
N ARG A 24 9.09 5.63 -4.80
CA ARG A 24 9.51 4.76 -5.91
C ARG A 24 10.84 5.22 -6.48
N ASP A 25 11.60 4.27 -7.02
CA ASP A 25 12.87 4.58 -7.70
C ASP A 25 12.66 5.61 -8.81
N HIS A 26 13.72 6.37 -9.09
CA HIS A 26 13.72 7.31 -10.19
C HIS A 26 14.14 6.68 -11.51
N SER A 27 14.23 5.36 -11.58
CA SER A 27 14.62 4.64 -12.78
C SER A 27 13.62 4.84 -13.90
N PRO A 28 14.05 5.16 -15.13
CA PRO A 28 13.12 5.48 -16.22
C PRO A 28 12.32 4.27 -16.73
N GLY A 29 12.73 3.07 -16.39
CA GLY A 29 12.06 1.85 -16.88
C GLY A 29 10.87 1.38 -16.07
N ILE A 30 10.53 2.04 -14.97
CA ILE A 30 9.42 1.62 -14.10
C ILE A 30 8.24 2.57 -14.24
N ALA A 31 7.06 2.10 -13.83
CA ALA A 31 5.87 2.95 -13.79
C ALA A 31 6.02 3.98 -12.66
N TYR A 32 5.59 5.20 -12.93
CA TYR A 32 5.58 6.29 -11.95
C TYR A 32 6.92 6.48 -11.23
N PRO A 33 8.04 6.70 -11.98
CA PRO A 33 9.33 6.88 -11.31
C PRO A 33 9.31 8.12 -10.42
N GLY A 34 9.91 8.02 -9.24
CA GLY A 34 10.01 9.13 -8.31
C GLY A 34 8.70 9.56 -7.66
N HIS A 35 7.65 8.77 -7.82
CA HIS A 35 6.35 9.06 -7.18
C HIS A 35 6.26 8.40 -5.81
N TRP A 36 5.47 9.01 -4.95
CA TRP A 36 5.13 8.40 -3.67
C TRP A 36 4.06 7.35 -3.87
N ASP A 37 4.25 6.21 -3.22
CA ASP A 37 3.41 5.03 -3.34
C ASP A 37 3.11 4.52 -1.93
N LEU A 38 2.36 3.44 -1.86
CA LEU A 38 2.05 2.73 -0.63
C LEU A 38 2.67 1.33 -0.70
N PRO A 39 2.91 0.69 0.46
CA PRO A 39 3.46 -0.67 0.45
C PRO A 39 2.56 -1.66 -0.27
N GLY A 40 3.17 -2.66 -0.86
CA GLY A 40 2.48 -3.73 -1.57
C GLY A 40 3.14 -4.04 -2.89
N GLY A 41 2.54 -4.94 -3.63
CA GLY A 41 3.08 -5.35 -4.93
C GLY A 41 2.27 -6.44 -5.57
N GLY A 42 2.88 -7.11 -6.54
CA GLY A 42 2.22 -8.11 -7.36
C GLY A 42 2.04 -9.45 -6.69
N ARG A 43 0.94 -10.10 -7.04
CA ARG A 43 0.64 -11.46 -6.60
C ARG A 43 1.65 -12.44 -7.19
N GLU A 44 2.07 -13.41 -6.41
CA GLU A 44 2.91 -14.51 -6.89
C GLU A 44 2.14 -15.83 -6.75
N GLY A 45 2.07 -16.58 -7.85
CA GLY A 45 1.41 -17.87 -7.84
C GLY A 45 -0.04 -17.77 -7.40
N ALA A 46 -0.42 -18.64 -6.49
CA ALA A 46 -1.80 -18.74 -6.00
C ALA A 46 -2.01 -18.06 -4.65
N GLU A 47 -1.20 -17.06 -4.34
CA GLU A 47 -1.32 -16.33 -3.07
C GLU A 47 -2.73 -15.74 -2.90
N THR A 48 -3.21 -15.74 -1.66
CA THR A 48 -4.37 -14.94 -1.29
C THR A 48 -3.96 -13.46 -1.20
N PRO A 49 -4.92 -12.52 -1.19
CA PRO A 49 -4.56 -11.11 -0.99
C PRO A 49 -3.72 -10.87 0.26
N GLU A 50 -4.07 -11.52 1.37
CA GLU A 50 -3.33 -11.39 2.62
C GLU A 50 -1.92 -11.95 2.52
N GLU A 51 -1.75 -13.06 1.81
CA GLU A 51 -0.42 -13.64 1.61
C GLU A 51 0.46 -12.75 0.76
N THR A 52 -0.09 -12.17 -0.30
CA THR A 52 0.64 -11.22 -1.14
C THR A 52 1.09 -10.02 -0.32
N LEU A 53 0.18 -9.46 0.46
CA LEU A 53 0.48 -8.28 1.26
C LEU A 53 1.50 -8.59 2.35
N ALA A 54 1.37 -9.74 3.00
CA ALA A 54 2.33 -10.16 4.04
C ALA A 54 3.74 -10.29 3.48
N ARG A 55 3.86 -10.92 2.31
CA ARG A 55 5.17 -11.11 1.67
C ARG A 55 5.78 -9.77 1.28
N GLU A 56 4.99 -8.89 0.65
CA GLU A 56 5.49 -7.60 0.19
C GLU A 56 5.89 -6.70 1.37
N LEU A 57 5.12 -6.69 2.45
CA LEU A 57 5.47 -5.89 3.62
C LEU A 57 6.79 -6.35 4.23
N GLU A 58 7.02 -7.65 4.29
CA GLU A 58 8.28 -8.14 4.81
C GLU A 58 9.44 -7.78 3.89
N GLU A 59 9.27 -7.96 2.58
CA GLU A 59 10.33 -7.65 1.61
C GLU A 59 10.69 -6.17 1.61
N GLU A 60 9.67 -5.31 1.66
CA GLU A 60 9.88 -3.87 1.52
C GLU A 60 10.28 -3.19 2.83
N PHE A 61 9.71 -3.62 3.95
CA PHE A 61 9.84 -2.89 5.20
C PHE A 61 10.17 -3.76 6.41
N GLY A 62 10.34 -5.06 6.25
CA GLY A 62 10.61 -5.95 7.37
C GLY A 62 9.47 -6.04 8.38
N LEU A 63 8.25 -5.71 7.98
CA LEU A 63 7.10 -5.69 8.86
C LEU A 63 6.26 -6.95 8.71
N GLU A 64 5.64 -7.39 9.80
CA GLU A 64 4.79 -8.57 9.81
C GLU A 64 3.32 -8.15 9.72
N TRP A 65 2.67 -8.54 8.64
CA TRP A 65 1.24 -8.26 8.44
C TRP A 65 0.37 -8.75 9.59
N SER A 66 0.76 -9.86 10.21
CA SER A 66 0.00 -10.43 11.33
C SER A 66 -0.11 -9.48 12.54
N ARG A 67 0.74 -8.46 12.61
CA ARG A 67 0.69 -7.47 13.70
C ARG A 67 -0.20 -6.28 13.37
N ALA A 68 -0.74 -6.22 12.16
CA ALA A 68 -1.62 -5.15 11.76
C ALA A 68 -3.07 -5.51 12.04
N THR A 69 -3.88 -4.48 12.28
CA THR A 69 -5.32 -4.62 12.35
C THR A 69 -5.90 -4.07 11.06
N GLU A 70 -6.59 -4.91 10.31
CA GLU A 70 -7.25 -4.47 9.09
C GLU A 70 -8.46 -3.62 9.44
N LEU A 71 -8.59 -2.44 8.82
CA LEU A 71 -9.70 -1.53 9.05
C LEU A 71 -10.69 -1.54 7.89
N TRP A 72 -10.22 -1.80 6.66
CA TRP A 72 -11.06 -1.72 5.47
C TRP A 72 -10.33 -2.35 4.30
N ARG A 73 -11.09 -2.82 3.31
CA ARG A 73 -10.52 -3.27 2.05
C ARG A 73 -11.50 -3.04 0.92
N VAL A 74 -10.97 -2.86 -0.27
CA VAL A 74 -11.78 -2.74 -1.48
C VAL A 74 -11.05 -3.41 -2.64
N ARG A 75 -11.82 -4.06 -3.51
CA ARG A 75 -11.34 -4.63 -4.76
C ARG A 75 -11.62 -3.63 -5.87
N SER A 76 -10.60 -3.25 -6.62
CA SER A 76 -10.72 -2.20 -7.64
C SER A 76 -10.09 -2.63 -8.95
N PRO A 77 -10.54 -2.09 -10.10
CA PRO A 77 -9.82 -2.32 -11.34
C PRO A 77 -8.40 -1.78 -11.26
N ALA A 78 -7.46 -2.50 -11.88
CA ALA A 78 -6.09 -2.01 -11.99
C ALA A 78 -6.04 -0.82 -12.94
N VAL A 79 -5.11 0.12 -12.67
CA VAL A 79 -5.04 1.38 -13.40
C VAL A 79 -4.81 1.18 -14.90
N HIS A 80 -3.88 0.30 -15.25
CA HIS A 80 -3.48 0.09 -16.64
C HIS A 80 -4.08 -1.16 -17.29
N GLN A 81 -4.87 -1.91 -16.54
CA GLN A 81 -5.48 -3.15 -17.00
C GLN A 81 -6.88 -3.26 -16.40
N PRO A 82 -7.89 -2.64 -17.02
CA PRO A 82 -9.23 -2.58 -16.40
C PRO A 82 -9.85 -3.95 -16.12
N ASP A 83 -9.46 -4.98 -16.87
CA ASP A 83 -9.95 -6.34 -16.63
C ASP A 83 -9.25 -7.01 -15.45
N ALA A 84 -8.15 -6.45 -14.98
CA ALA A 84 -7.42 -6.94 -13.83
C ALA A 84 -7.89 -6.22 -12.58
N HIS A 85 -7.74 -6.87 -11.44
CA HIS A 85 -8.16 -6.27 -10.17
C HIS A 85 -7.00 -6.24 -9.18
N VAL A 86 -7.06 -5.28 -8.28
CA VAL A 86 -6.14 -5.16 -7.15
C VAL A 86 -6.95 -5.03 -5.88
N TRP A 87 -6.37 -5.48 -4.76
CA TRP A 87 -6.94 -5.28 -3.44
C TRP A 87 -6.24 -4.12 -2.76
N PHE A 88 -7.02 -3.20 -2.23
CA PHE A 88 -6.51 -2.06 -1.49
C PHE A 88 -6.98 -2.18 -0.04
N PHE A 89 -6.03 -2.19 0.88
CA PHE A 89 -6.29 -2.35 2.30
C PHE A 89 -6.01 -1.05 3.04
N VAL A 90 -6.75 -0.81 4.10
CA VAL A 90 -6.37 0.18 5.11
C VAL A 90 -6.19 -0.58 6.42
N ALA A 91 -5.07 -0.35 7.10
CA ALA A 91 -4.73 -1.09 8.30
C ALA A 91 -3.96 -0.21 9.27
N ARG A 92 -3.85 -0.66 10.50
CA ARG A 92 -3.15 0.05 11.56
C ARG A 92 -2.20 -0.90 12.28
N MET A 93 -1.04 -0.38 12.64
CA MET A 93 -0.11 -1.02 13.58
C MET A 93 0.11 -0.11 14.77
N ALA A 94 0.52 -0.68 15.90
CA ALA A 94 0.92 0.11 17.06
C ALA A 94 2.10 1.02 16.70
N GLU A 95 2.16 2.21 17.27
CA GLU A 95 3.24 3.15 16.98
C GLU A 95 4.61 2.57 17.31
N ALA A 96 4.70 1.71 18.30
CA ALA A 96 5.96 1.07 18.66
C ALA A 96 6.54 0.22 17.52
N GLU A 97 5.70 -0.25 16.59
CA GLU A 97 6.18 -1.05 15.45
C GLU A 97 7.03 -0.24 14.48
N VAL A 98 7.00 1.09 14.55
CA VAL A 98 7.88 1.94 13.74
C VAL A 98 9.35 1.55 13.95
N ALA A 99 9.72 1.18 15.17
CA ALA A 99 11.09 0.78 15.48
C ALA A 99 11.52 -0.49 14.74
N ASN A 100 10.58 -1.27 14.23
CA ASN A 100 10.86 -2.51 13.51
C ASN A 100 11.03 -2.33 12.01
N ILE A 101 10.82 -1.11 11.49
CA ILE A 101 10.93 -0.87 10.05
C ILE A 101 12.37 -1.06 9.60
N LEU A 102 12.55 -1.97 8.63
CA LEU A 102 13.83 -2.22 7.98
C LEU A 102 13.58 -2.09 6.48
N PHE A 103 13.94 -0.93 5.92
CA PHE A 103 13.70 -0.64 4.52
C PHE A 103 14.54 -1.55 3.63
N GLY A 104 13.88 -2.17 2.63
CA GLY A 104 14.54 -3.07 1.69
C GLY A 104 15.26 -2.34 0.57
N ASP A 105 15.54 -3.08 -0.51
CA ASP A 105 16.37 -2.58 -1.61
C ASP A 105 15.60 -1.82 -2.67
N GLU A 106 14.28 -1.97 -2.73
CA GLU A 106 13.47 -1.33 -3.77
C GLU A 106 12.95 0.02 -3.32
N GLY A 107 13.14 1.02 -4.19
CA GLY A 107 12.68 2.37 -3.90
C GLY A 107 13.81 3.25 -3.39
N ASP A 108 13.57 4.56 -3.44
CA ASP A 108 14.54 5.56 -3.00
C ASP A 108 14.40 5.93 -1.54
N GLY A 109 13.32 5.52 -0.87
CA GLY A 109 13.15 5.83 0.53
C GLY A 109 11.71 5.63 1.01
N TRP A 110 11.48 6.07 2.23
CA TRP A 110 10.16 6.00 2.86
C TRP A 110 10.00 7.13 3.86
N ALA A 111 8.75 7.40 4.22
CA ALA A 111 8.46 8.42 5.22
C ALA A 111 7.16 8.11 5.91
N LEU A 112 7.00 8.62 7.12
CA LEU A 112 5.73 8.61 7.85
C LEU A 112 5.17 10.02 7.82
N MET A 113 3.90 10.16 7.45
CA MET A 113 3.29 11.47 7.34
C MET A 113 1.79 11.41 7.61
N PRO A 114 1.18 12.52 8.04
CA PRO A 114 -0.28 12.56 8.16
C PRO A 114 -0.93 12.34 6.79
N LEU A 115 -2.13 11.75 6.80
CA LEU A 115 -2.85 11.47 5.56
C LEU A 115 -3.03 12.72 4.70
N GLY A 116 -3.38 13.84 5.32
CA GLY A 116 -3.58 15.09 4.58
C GLY A 116 -2.33 15.51 3.80
N ARG A 117 -1.15 15.30 4.38
CA ARG A 117 0.09 15.61 3.68
C ARG A 117 0.30 14.68 2.49
N PHE A 118 0.07 13.39 2.66
CA PHE A 118 0.19 12.42 1.56
C PHE A 118 -0.72 12.81 0.40
N LEU A 119 -1.97 13.16 0.71
CA LEU A 119 -2.94 13.55 -0.32
C LEU A 119 -2.59 14.87 -1.01
N SER A 120 -1.72 15.69 -0.42
CA SER A 120 -1.34 16.98 -0.99
C SER A 120 0.00 16.95 -1.74
N LEU A 121 0.69 15.82 -1.74
CA LEU A 121 1.97 15.70 -2.46
C LEU A 121 1.74 15.75 -3.97
N ASP A 122 2.71 16.36 -4.69
CA ASP A 122 2.59 16.54 -6.13
C ASP A 122 2.70 15.23 -6.91
N ARG A 123 3.58 14.32 -6.45
CA ARG A 123 3.88 13.09 -7.19
C ARG A 123 3.47 11.89 -6.37
N VAL A 124 2.20 11.55 -6.43
CA VAL A 124 1.64 10.35 -5.79
C VAL A 124 1.04 9.48 -6.88
N VAL A 125 1.22 8.17 -6.77
CA VAL A 125 0.57 7.23 -7.70
C VAL A 125 -0.92 7.51 -7.68
N PRO A 126 -1.54 7.82 -8.83
CA PRO A 126 -2.87 8.44 -8.86
C PRO A 126 -4.01 7.62 -8.28
N SER A 127 -3.87 6.30 -8.23
CA SER A 127 -4.96 5.44 -7.78
C SER A 127 -5.22 5.50 -6.28
N HIS A 128 -4.27 6.02 -5.50
CA HIS A 128 -4.38 5.95 -4.04
C HIS A 128 -5.36 6.96 -3.46
N ALA A 129 -5.37 8.19 -3.97
CA ALA A 129 -6.22 9.24 -3.41
C ALA A 129 -7.71 8.91 -3.49
N PRO A 130 -8.24 8.45 -4.64
CA PRO A 130 -9.66 8.09 -4.69
C PRO A 130 -10.04 6.99 -3.70
N ARG A 131 -9.18 6.01 -3.54
CA ARG A 131 -9.44 4.89 -2.62
C ARG A 131 -9.42 5.33 -1.17
N LEU A 132 -8.47 6.19 -0.80
CA LEU A 132 -8.40 6.75 0.54
C LEU A 132 -9.60 7.63 0.85
N ARG A 133 -10.07 8.40 -0.13
CA ARG A 133 -11.28 9.21 0.04
C ARG A 133 -12.52 8.34 0.21
N ALA A 134 -12.60 7.23 -0.55
CA ALA A 134 -13.70 6.28 -0.41
C ALA A 134 -13.71 5.67 0.99
N TRP A 135 -12.56 5.27 1.50
CA TRP A 135 -12.45 4.75 2.86
C TRP A 135 -12.97 5.76 3.89
N ARG A 136 -12.53 7.01 3.78
CA ARG A 136 -12.97 8.05 4.72
C ARG A 136 -14.48 8.30 4.63
N ALA A 137 -15.01 8.29 3.42
CA ALA A 137 -16.44 8.51 3.21
C ALA A 137 -17.28 7.39 3.81
N GLU A 138 -16.81 6.14 3.69
CA GLU A 138 -17.55 4.97 4.20
C GLU A 138 -17.43 4.81 5.71
N THR A 139 -16.28 5.14 6.28
CA THR A 139 -15.98 4.80 7.67
C THR A 139 -15.87 6.01 8.59
N GLY A 140 -15.78 7.20 8.04
CA GLY A 140 -15.52 8.40 8.82
C GLY A 140 -14.08 8.50 9.31
N GLY A 141 -13.25 7.53 8.90
CA GLY A 141 -11.86 7.48 9.34
C GLY A 141 -10.94 8.33 8.54
#